data_079b559415d7fecda254a39fd6a84248
#
_entry.id   079b559415d7fecda254a39fd6a84248
#
_cell.length_a   1.000
_cell.length_b   1.000
_cell.length_c   1.000
_cell.angle_alpha   90.00
_cell.angle_beta   90.00
_cell.angle_gamma   90.00
#
_symmetry.space_group_name_H-M   'P 1'
#
loop_
_entity.id
_entity.type
_entity.pdbx_description
1 polymer ?
#
loop_
_entity_poly.entity_id
_entity_poly.type
_entity_poly.pdbx_seq_one_letter_code
_entity_poly.pdbx_strand_id
1 'polypeptide(L)'
;MTNQEKALKMHEEWNGKLETIAKSHVKTREDLAIAYTPGVAEPCKVIAEDKEAAYKYTIKSNTIAVVSDGSAVLGLGNIGPLAAM
;
A
#
# COMPACT_ATOMS: atom_id res chain seq x y z
N MET A 1 -4.15 -32.89 -5.02
CA MET A 1 -3.51 -31.68 -4.46
C MET A 1 -4.26 -31.26 -3.22
N THR A 2 -3.55 -31.21 -2.11
CA THR A 2 -4.11 -30.77 -0.83
C THR A 2 -4.34 -29.26 -0.79
N ASN A 3 -5.08 -28.78 0.20
CA ASN A 3 -5.27 -27.33 0.36
C ASN A 3 -3.94 -26.63 0.67
N GLN A 4 -3.04 -27.30 1.41
CA GLN A 4 -1.72 -26.78 1.71
C GLN A 4 -0.88 -26.59 0.43
N GLU A 5 -0.90 -27.58 -0.46
CA GLU A 5 -0.18 -27.51 -1.74
C GLU A 5 -0.78 -26.44 -2.67
N LYS A 6 -2.12 -26.35 -2.71
CA LYS A 6 -2.81 -25.29 -3.45
C LYS A 6 -2.48 -23.92 -2.92
N ALA A 7 -2.43 -23.77 -1.59
CA ALA A 7 -2.11 -22.49 -0.97
C ALA A 7 -0.69 -22.01 -1.34
N LEU A 8 0.28 -22.89 -1.31
CA LEU A 8 1.65 -22.55 -1.72
C LEU A 8 1.69 -22.09 -3.18
N LYS A 9 1.05 -22.85 -4.07
CA LYS A 9 0.99 -22.53 -5.50
C LYS A 9 0.31 -21.18 -5.75
N MET A 10 -0.84 -20.95 -5.12
CA MET A 10 -1.58 -19.71 -5.31
C MET A 10 -0.83 -18.49 -4.79
N HIS A 11 -0.19 -18.61 -3.62
CA HIS A 11 0.58 -17.49 -3.07
C HIS A 11 1.80 -17.15 -3.92
N GLU A 12 2.41 -18.15 -4.55
CA GLU A 12 3.48 -17.94 -5.52
C GLU A 12 2.96 -17.22 -6.78
N GLU A 13 1.84 -17.70 -7.34
CA GLU A 13 1.21 -17.09 -8.54
C GLU A 13 0.78 -15.65 -8.29
N TRP A 14 0.21 -15.37 -7.09
CA TRP A 14 -0.21 -14.02 -6.73
C TRP A 14 0.96 -13.10 -6.43
N ASN A 15 2.07 -13.65 -6.04
CA ASN A 15 3.21 -12.87 -5.54
C ASN A 15 2.79 -11.98 -4.36
N GLY A 16 2.02 -12.58 -3.44
CA GLY A 16 1.34 -11.90 -2.35
C GLY A 16 -0.13 -11.58 -2.66
N LYS A 17 -0.95 -11.39 -1.63
CA LYS A 17 -2.40 -11.21 -1.77
C LYS A 17 -2.81 -9.81 -2.23
N LEU A 18 -1.95 -8.82 -2.07
CA LEU A 18 -2.27 -7.42 -2.31
C LEU A 18 -1.56 -6.89 -3.53
N GLU A 19 -2.24 -6.00 -4.23
CA GLU A 19 -1.62 -5.20 -5.29
C GLU A 19 -1.94 -3.73 -5.07
N THR A 20 -1.15 -2.84 -5.65
CA THR A 20 -1.39 -1.41 -5.61
C THR A 20 -1.73 -0.89 -6.99
N ILE A 21 -2.74 -0.05 -7.06
CA ILE A 21 -3.22 0.55 -8.31
C ILE A 21 -3.20 2.06 -8.15
N ALA A 22 -2.65 2.76 -9.12
CA ALA A 22 -2.71 4.22 -9.14
C ALA A 22 -4.11 4.68 -9.58
N LYS A 23 -4.73 5.56 -8.79
CA LYS A 23 -5.99 6.20 -9.17
C LYS A 23 -5.77 7.29 -10.22
N SER A 24 -4.59 7.89 -10.24
CA SER A 24 -4.19 8.89 -11.21
C SER A 24 -3.80 8.22 -12.53
N HIS A 25 -4.74 8.14 -13.47
CA HIS A 25 -4.49 7.55 -14.78
C HIS A 25 -3.74 8.54 -15.68
N VAL A 26 -2.41 8.55 -15.56
CA VAL A 26 -1.55 9.47 -16.32
C VAL A 26 -1.35 8.93 -17.74
N LYS A 27 -1.99 9.57 -18.70
CA LYS A 27 -1.90 9.20 -20.13
C LYS A 27 -1.39 10.34 -21.01
N THR A 28 -1.54 11.58 -20.56
CA THR A 28 -1.18 12.78 -21.32
C THR A 28 -0.20 13.64 -20.54
N ARG A 29 0.39 14.64 -21.22
CA ARG A 29 1.24 15.62 -20.55
C ARG A 29 0.46 16.48 -19.56
N GLU A 30 -0.81 16.76 -19.85
CA GLU A 30 -1.68 17.50 -18.94
C GLU A 30 -1.94 16.68 -17.67
N ASP A 31 -2.23 15.38 -17.81
CA ASP A 31 -2.41 14.47 -16.66
C ASP A 31 -1.17 14.46 -15.80
N LEU A 32 0.01 14.40 -16.40
CA LEU A 32 1.28 14.43 -15.69
C LEU A 32 1.50 15.77 -14.97
N ALA A 33 1.12 16.87 -15.59
CA ALA A 33 1.23 18.20 -14.99
C ALA A 33 0.31 18.36 -13.77
N ILE A 34 -0.82 17.66 -13.74
CA ILE A 34 -1.77 17.66 -12.62
C ILE A 34 -1.30 16.70 -11.53
N ALA A 35 -0.98 15.47 -11.89
CA ALA A 35 -0.63 14.41 -10.93
C ALA A 35 0.79 14.55 -10.38
N TYR A 36 1.68 15.14 -11.13
CA TYR A 36 3.08 15.33 -10.77
C TYR A 36 3.46 16.81 -10.81
N THR A 37 4.39 17.22 -11.64
CA THR A 37 4.92 18.58 -11.66
C THR A 37 4.29 19.41 -12.76
N PRO A 38 3.77 20.61 -12.47
CA PRO A 38 3.83 21.38 -11.22
C PRO A 38 2.65 21.16 -10.26
N GLY A 39 1.59 20.46 -10.69
CA GLY A 39 0.32 20.37 -9.97
C GLY A 39 0.43 19.79 -8.57
N VAL A 40 1.33 18.80 -8.35
CA VAL A 40 1.50 18.13 -7.06
C VAL A 40 1.97 19.08 -5.95
N ALA A 41 2.55 20.22 -6.29
CA ALA A 41 2.93 21.22 -5.30
C ALA A 41 1.73 21.84 -4.58
N GLU A 42 0.57 21.89 -5.21
CA GLU A 42 -0.62 22.53 -4.63
C GLU A 42 -1.15 21.77 -3.39
N PRO A 43 -1.44 20.46 -3.46
CA PRO A 43 -1.81 19.73 -2.24
C PRO A 43 -0.71 19.77 -1.18
N CYS A 44 0.57 19.77 -1.58
CA CYS A 44 1.66 19.90 -0.61
C CYS A 44 1.60 21.20 0.18
N LYS A 45 1.33 22.31 -0.49
CA LYS A 45 1.19 23.63 0.17
C LYS A 45 0.01 23.66 1.13
N VAL A 46 -1.12 23.11 0.73
CA VAL A 46 -2.31 23.07 1.59
C VAL A 46 -2.06 22.22 2.83
N ILE A 47 -1.44 21.04 2.68
CA ILE A 47 -1.13 20.16 3.80
C ILE A 47 -0.11 20.81 4.76
N ALA A 48 0.86 21.55 4.22
CA ALA A 48 1.85 22.24 5.05
C ALA A 48 1.21 23.28 5.98
N GLU A 49 0.13 23.91 5.56
CA GLU A 49 -0.63 24.90 6.36
C GLU A 49 -1.69 24.25 7.25
N ASP A 50 -2.28 23.15 6.80
CA ASP A 50 -3.33 22.42 7.51
C ASP A 50 -3.08 20.91 7.43
N LYS A 51 -2.57 20.35 8.52
CA LYS A 51 -2.21 18.93 8.62
C LYS A 51 -3.39 18.00 8.37
N GLU A 52 -4.61 18.41 8.73
CA GLU A 52 -5.81 17.60 8.51
C GLU A 52 -6.11 17.42 7.02
N ALA A 53 -5.62 18.31 6.17
CA ALA A 53 -5.76 18.16 4.72
C ALA A 53 -5.03 16.93 4.17
N ALA A 54 -4.12 16.32 4.92
CA ALA A 54 -3.49 15.07 4.54
C ALA A 54 -4.52 13.95 4.36
N TYR A 55 -5.59 13.95 5.15
CA TYR A 55 -6.68 12.98 5.00
C TYR A 55 -7.50 13.18 3.73
N LYS A 56 -7.49 14.39 3.18
CA LYS A 56 -8.20 14.74 1.95
C LYS A 56 -7.37 14.43 0.71
N TYR A 57 -6.07 14.70 0.76
CA TYR A 57 -5.22 14.70 -0.43
C TYR A 57 -4.21 13.55 -0.51
N THR A 58 -4.14 12.68 0.52
CA THR A 58 -3.20 11.56 0.50
C THR A 58 -3.87 10.24 0.86
N ILE A 59 -3.12 9.17 0.68
CA ILE A 59 -3.55 7.80 1.03
C ILE A 59 -3.76 7.63 2.55
N LYS A 60 -3.38 8.59 3.37
CA LYS A 60 -3.53 8.53 4.82
C LYS A 60 -4.98 8.28 5.25
N SER A 61 -5.95 8.70 4.43
CA SER A 61 -7.39 8.51 4.71
C SER A 61 -7.85 7.05 4.58
N ASN A 62 -7.12 6.21 3.85
CA ASN A 62 -7.55 4.83 3.57
C ASN A 62 -6.43 3.81 3.74
N THR A 63 -5.45 4.10 4.57
CA THR A 63 -4.34 3.20 4.83
C THR A 63 -4.17 2.97 6.32
N ILE A 64 -4.11 1.70 6.72
CA ILE A 64 -3.84 1.28 8.10
C ILE A 64 -2.61 0.39 8.06
N ALA A 65 -1.62 0.70 8.90
CA ALA A 65 -0.43 -0.12 9.03
C ALA A 65 -0.66 -1.23 10.05
N VAL A 66 -0.33 -2.45 9.68
CA VAL A 66 -0.22 -3.57 10.61
C VAL A 66 1.27 -3.86 10.79
N VAL A 67 1.75 -3.72 12.02
CA VAL A 67 3.18 -3.86 12.33
C VAL A 67 3.37 -5.11 13.19
N SER A 68 4.28 -5.99 12.77
CA SER A 68 4.59 -7.22 13.50
C SER A 68 6.08 -7.56 13.37
N ASP A 69 6.66 -8.07 14.43
CA ASP A 69 8.02 -8.62 14.43
C ASP A 69 8.05 -10.15 14.19
N GLY A 70 6.88 -10.76 14.01
CA GLY A 70 6.77 -12.19 13.77
C GLY A 70 7.03 -13.05 15.00
N SER A 71 6.94 -12.47 16.19
CA SER A 71 7.13 -13.22 17.46
C SER A 71 5.98 -14.18 17.77
N ALA A 72 4.83 -14.01 17.12
CA ALA A 72 3.68 -14.92 17.21
C ALA A 72 2.92 -14.92 15.89
N VAL A 73 3.06 -15.97 15.10
CA VAL A 73 2.45 -16.11 13.78
C VAL A 73 1.49 -17.29 13.75
N LEU A 74 0.18 -17.03 13.76
CA LEU A 74 -0.90 -18.02 13.57
C LEU A 74 -0.72 -19.32 14.37
N GLY A 75 -0.31 -19.24 15.62
CA GLY A 75 -0.06 -20.44 16.43
C GLY A 75 1.22 -21.21 16.08
N LEU A 76 2.00 -20.72 15.12
CA LEU A 76 3.30 -21.29 14.76
C LEU A 76 4.44 -20.76 15.63
N GLY A 77 4.13 -19.84 16.55
CA GLY A 77 5.10 -19.25 17.45
C GLY A 77 5.96 -18.18 16.79
N ASN A 78 7.15 -18.00 17.34
CA ASN A 78 8.11 -17.01 16.86
C ASN A 78 8.88 -17.56 15.65
N ILE A 79 8.38 -17.27 14.46
CA ILE A 79 9.02 -17.67 13.20
C ILE A 79 9.51 -16.48 12.36
N GLY A 80 9.50 -15.30 12.94
CA GLY A 80 10.15 -14.13 12.42
C GLY A 80 9.29 -13.21 11.54
N PRO A 81 9.80 -12.00 11.26
CA PRO A 81 9.03 -10.96 10.56
C PRO A 81 8.72 -11.27 9.09
N LEU A 82 9.57 -12.03 8.41
CA LEU A 82 9.31 -12.39 7.02
C LEU A 82 8.11 -13.31 6.88
N ALA A 83 7.98 -14.27 7.81
CA ALA A 83 6.82 -15.16 7.83
C ALA A 83 5.53 -14.42 8.24
N ALA A 84 5.65 -13.41 9.09
CA ALA A 84 4.52 -12.58 9.50
C ALA A 84 3.98 -11.71 8.34
N MET A 85 4.77 -11.50 7.32
CA MET A 85 4.43 -10.70 6.16
C MET A 85 3.31 -11.30 5.32
#